data_df11ebfe5d1f613b80cdc8a747975c59
#
_entry.id   df11ebfe5d1f613b80cdc8a747975c59
#
_cell.length_a   1.000
_cell.length_b   1.000
_cell.length_c   1.000
_cell.angle_alpha   90.00
_cell.angle_beta   90.00
_cell.angle_gamma   90.00
#
_symmetry.space_group_name_H-M   'P 1'
#
loop_
_entity.id
_entity.type
_entity.pdbx_description
1 polymer ?
#
loop_
_entity_poly.entity_id
_entity_poly.type
_entity_poly.pdbx_seq_one_letter_code
_entity_poly.pdbx_strand_id
1 'polypeptide(L)'
;MSSWLEQLERELDARLSAFLRNNPVQEELFSEQHQKDRAAALQRQRQQLQGEAKQQRQQLLRLAEDVRAWRSRVERARAAGAGDLAGRAEQHLSSLMNHGRALWADLEDLGRRFNEVERQLQELQQQQQTPSPSTLEKDWALFEAEQELEQLRRDAGLSSIRPWERGAPD
;
A
#
# COMPACT_ATOMS: atom_id res chain seq x y z
N MET A 1 1.10 32.16 -8.20
CA MET A 1 1.23 31.98 -6.74
C MET A 1 1.79 30.62 -6.32
N SER A 2 1.83 29.62 -7.21
CA SER A 2 2.47 28.30 -6.95
C SER A 2 4.00 28.33 -7.02
N SER A 3 4.58 29.31 -7.67
CA SER A 3 6.02 29.35 -7.99
C SER A 3 6.95 29.48 -6.77
N TRP A 4 6.55 30.16 -5.72
CA TRP A 4 7.39 30.30 -4.52
C TRP A 4 7.36 29.04 -3.64
N LEU A 5 6.23 28.33 -3.57
CA LEU A 5 6.11 27.04 -2.90
C LEU A 5 6.97 25.98 -3.58
N GLU A 6 6.90 25.89 -4.89
CA GLU A 6 7.74 25.00 -5.70
C GLU A 6 9.24 25.33 -5.57
N GLN A 7 9.56 26.61 -5.43
CA GLN A 7 10.92 27.05 -5.21
C GLN A 7 11.41 26.71 -3.80
N LEU A 8 10.54 26.85 -2.78
CA LEU A 8 10.83 26.46 -1.41
C LEU A 8 11.01 24.94 -1.29
N GLU A 9 10.14 24.15 -1.93
CA GLU A 9 10.27 22.70 -1.97
C GLU A 9 11.59 22.26 -2.59
N ARG A 10 11.96 22.84 -3.73
CA ARG A 10 13.25 22.55 -4.38
C ARG A 10 14.45 22.92 -3.52
N GLU A 11 14.37 24.06 -2.83
CA GLU A 11 15.44 24.48 -1.92
C GLU A 11 15.55 23.59 -0.70
N LEU A 12 14.42 23.18 -0.11
CA LEU A 12 14.38 22.19 0.98
C LEU A 12 14.93 20.84 0.55
N ASP A 13 14.53 20.33 -0.63
CA ASP A 13 15.03 19.08 -1.17
C ASP A 13 16.53 19.15 -1.45
N ALA A 14 17.03 20.24 -1.98
CA ALA A 14 18.46 20.44 -2.22
C ALA A 14 19.27 20.47 -0.92
N ARG A 15 18.75 21.14 0.12
CA ARG A 15 19.38 21.20 1.45
C ARG A 15 19.35 19.84 2.14
N LEU A 16 18.21 19.15 2.07
CA LEU A 16 18.08 17.79 2.62
C LEU A 16 19.03 16.82 1.91
N SER A 17 19.12 16.86 0.58
CA SER A 17 20.04 16.03 -0.19
C SER A 17 21.50 16.32 0.12
N ALA A 18 21.87 17.57 0.34
CA ALA A 18 23.22 17.97 0.76
C ALA A 18 23.53 17.49 2.18
N PHE A 19 22.56 17.60 3.10
CA PHE A 19 22.68 17.12 4.47
C PHE A 19 22.89 15.60 4.51
N LEU A 20 22.05 14.84 3.77
CA LEU A 20 22.14 13.38 3.71
C LEU A 20 23.47 12.91 3.09
N ARG A 21 23.99 13.59 2.06
CA ARG A 21 25.30 13.28 1.48
C ARG A 21 26.45 13.44 2.48
N ASN A 22 26.36 14.40 3.37
CA ASN A 22 27.38 14.64 4.39
C ASN A 22 27.20 13.78 5.64
N ASN A 23 26.03 13.13 5.81
CA ASN A 23 25.69 12.32 6.97
C ASN A 23 25.12 10.96 6.53
N PRO A 24 25.96 9.99 6.17
CA PRO A 24 25.52 8.69 5.63
C PRO A 24 24.63 7.88 6.59
N VAL A 25 24.79 8.10 7.91
CA VAL A 25 23.92 7.46 8.93
C VAL A 25 22.51 8.04 8.93
N GLN A 26 22.38 9.35 8.76
CA GLN A 26 21.06 9.99 8.64
C GLN A 26 20.36 9.57 7.34
N GLU A 27 21.13 9.39 6.26
CA GLU A 27 20.62 8.84 5.01
C GLU A 27 20.10 7.42 5.20
N GLU A 28 20.82 6.55 5.91
CA GLU A 28 20.38 5.19 6.20
C GLU A 28 19.10 5.18 7.06
N LEU A 29 19.02 5.98 8.12
CA LEU A 29 17.82 6.10 8.96
C LEU A 29 16.62 6.65 8.18
N PHE A 30 16.83 7.63 7.32
CA PHE A 30 15.79 8.16 6.45
C PHE A 30 15.30 7.11 5.45
N SER A 31 16.23 6.35 4.86
CA SER A 31 15.92 5.24 3.95
C SER A 31 15.13 4.14 4.67
N GLU A 32 15.52 3.75 5.88
CA GLU A 32 14.80 2.76 6.69
C GLU A 32 13.38 3.23 7.00
N GLN A 33 13.19 4.49 7.39
CA GLN A 33 11.87 5.05 7.66
C GLN A 33 11.01 5.08 6.40
N HIS A 34 11.58 5.46 5.26
CA HIS A 34 10.91 5.44 3.98
C HIS A 34 10.47 4.03 3.57
N GLN A 35 11.32 3.03 3.79
CA GLN A 35 10.96 1.62 3.56
C GLN A 35 9.82 1.15 4.45
N LYS A 36 9.83 1.52 5.74
CA LYS A 36 8.73 1.21 6.69
C LYS A 36 7.42 1.84 6.26
N ASP A 37 7.44 3.11 5.85
CA ASP A 37 6.25 3.82 5.37
C ASP A 37 5.70 3.20 4.09
N ARG A 38 6.57 2.81 3.18
CA ARG A 38 6.22 2.10 1.95
C ARG A 38 5.61 0.72 2.24
N ALA A 39 6.20 -0.04 3.15
CA ALA A 39 5.67 -1.33 3.57
C ALA A 39 4.27 -1.19 4.20
N ALA A 40 4.06 -0.19 5.06
CA ALA A 40 2.76 0.09 5.65
C ALA A 40 1.70 0.48 4.61
N ALA A 41 2.07 1.27 3.60
CA ALA A 41 1.18 1.63 2.48
C ALA A 41 0.81 0.40 1.64
N LEU A 42 1.76 -0.47 1.34
CA LEU A 42 1.52 -1.72 0.61
C LEU A 42 0.66 -2.70 1.41
N GLN A 43 0.82 -2.79 2.72
CA GLN A 43 -0.06 -3.60 3.58
C GLN A 43 -1.50 -3.11 3.57
N ARG A 44 -1.72 -1.80 3.60
CA ARG A 44 -3.07 -1.21 3.46
C ARG A 44 -3.69 -1.52 2.10
N GLN A 45 -2.90 -1.38 1.03
CA GLN A 45 -3.34 -1.71 -0.33
C GLN A 45 -3.70 -3.20 -0.46
N ARG A 46 -2.90 -4.08 0.13
CA ARG A 46 -3.16 -5.52 0.19
C ARG A 46 -4.51 -5.82 0.85
N GLN A 47 -4.78 -5.22 2.01
CA GLN A 47 -6.04 -5.39 2.72
C GLN A 47 -7.24 -4.88 1.91
N GLN A 48 -7.09 -3.74 1.23
CA GLN A 48 -8.12 -3.21 0.36
C GLN A 48 -8.43 -4.16 -0.80
N LEU A 49 -7.41 -4.68 -1.49
CA LEU A 49 -7.58 -5.62 -2.59
C LEU A 49 -8.22 -6.93 -2.12
N GLN A 50 -7.88 -7.43 -0.95
CA GLN A 50 -8.55 -8.60 -0.35
C GLN A 50 -10.04 -8.34 -0.08
N GLY A 51 -10.38 -7.16 0.43
CA GLY A 51 -11.77 -6.75 0.67
C GLY A 51 -12.57 -6.67 -0.61
N GLU A 52 -12.02 -6.04 -1.65
CA GLU A 52 -12.64 -5.93 -2.97
C GLU A 52 -12.83 -7.31 -3.62
N ALA A 53 -11.83 -8.18 -3.57
CA ALA A 53 -11.91 -9.54 -4.10
C ALA A 53 -12.98 -10.37 -3.38
N LYS A 54 -13.10 -10.22 -2.06
CA LYS A 54 -14.15 -10.88 -1.28
C LYS A 54 -15.55 -10.43 -1.71
N GLN A 55 -15.74 -9.14 -1.90
CA GLN A 55 -17.02 -8.58 -2.36
C GLN A 55 -17.38 -9.07 -3.77
N GLN A 56 -16.43 -9.07 -4.70
CA GLN A 56 -16.66 -9.57 -6.06
C GLN A 56 -16.95 -11.07 -6.09
N ARG A 57 -16.25 -11.84 -5.27
CA ARG A 57 -16.56 -13.27 -5.13
C ARG A 57 -17.99 -13.51 -4.65
N GLN A 58 -18.46 -12.72 -3.68
CA GLN A 58 -19.85 -12.83 -3.21
C GLN A 58 -20.86 -12.46 -4.31
N GLN A 59 -20.56 -11.43 -5.11
CA GLN A 59 -21.41 -11.05 -6.26
C GLN A 59 -21.46 -12.19 -7.31
N LEU A 60 -20.33 -12.81 -7.62
CA LEU A 60 -20.27 -13.97 -8.53
C LEU A 60 -21.07 -15.15 -8.01
N LEU A 61 -21.03 -15.45 -6.72
CA LEU A 61 -21.82 -16.54 -6.12
C LEU A 61 -23.32 -16.27 -6.22
N ARG A 62 -23.77 -15.03 -5.94
CA ARG A 62 -25.18 -14.63 -6.14
C ARG A 62 -25.59 -14.73 -7.58
N LEU A 63 -24.75 -14.26 -8.50
CA LEU A 63 -25.01 -14.37 -9.93
C LEU A 63 -25.11 -15.81 -10.40
N ALA A 64 -24.28 -16.72 -9.88
CA ALA A 64 -24.35 -18.15 -10.18
C ALA A 64 -25.70 -18.77 -9.74
N GLU A 65 -26.22 -18.34 -8.59
CA GLU A 65 -27.55 -18.74 -8.12
C GLU A 65 -28.65 -18.24 -9.07
N ASP A 66 -28.58 -16.98 -9.50
CA ASP A 66 -29.51 -16.39 -10.45
C ASP A 66 -29.46 -17.13 -11.81
N VAL A 67 -28.27 -17.41 -12.29
CA VAL A 67 -28.11 -18.22 -13.55
C VAL A 67 -28.78 -19.57 -13.43
N ARG A 68 -28.60 -20.26 -12.31
CA ARG A 68 -29.29 -21.59 -12.09
C ARG A 68 -30.81 -21.44 -12.09
N ALA A 69 -31.33 -20.44 -11.40
CA ALA A 69 -32.77 -20.17 -11.33
C ALA A 69 -33.35 -19.85 -12.70
N TRP A 70 -32.67 -19.03 -13.49
CA TRP A 70 -33.12 -18.68 -14.84
C TRP A 70 -32.99 -19.82 -15.85
N ARG A 71 -31.97 -20.67 -15.74
CA ARG A 71 -31.91 -21.90 -16.52
C ARG A 71 -33.13 -22.79 -16.29
N SER A 72 -33.47 -23.00 -15.03
CA SER A 72 -34.67 -23.76 -14.67
C SER A 72 -35.96 -23.16 -15.25
N ARG A 73 -36.08 -21.81 -15.21
CA ARG A 73 -37.22 -21.10 -15.81
C ARG A 73 -37.31 -21.28 -17.32
N VAL A 74 -36.18 -21.20 -18.02
CA VAL A 74 -36.12 -21.46 -19.47
C VAL A 74 -36.61 -22.87 -19.79
N GLU A 75 -36.09 -23.88 -19.09
CA GLU A 75 -36.50 -25.29 -19.30
C GLU A 75 -37.97 -25.49 -19.02
N ARG A 76 -38.51 -24.92 -17.96
CA ARG A 76 -39.95 -24.98 -17.63
C ARG A 76 -40.83 -24.31 -18.68
N ALA A 77 -40.41 -23.14 -19.17
CA ALA A 77 -41.15 -22.44 -20.22
C ALA A 77 -41.15 -23.22 -21.54
N ARG A 78 -40.03 -23.84 -21.91
CA ARG A 78 -39.93 -24.71 -23.08
C ARG A 78 -40.81 -25.94 -22.95
N ALA A 79 -40.78 -26.60 -21.79
CA ALA A 79 -41.60 -27.80 -21.53
C ALA A 79 -43.10 -27.50 -21.57
N ALA A 80 -43.49 -26.27 -21.18
CA ALA A 80 -44.90 -25.80 -21.24
C ALA A 80 -45.31 -25.25 -22.61
N GLY A 81 -44.42 -25.28 -23.61
CA GLY A 81 -44.70 -24.74 -24.96
C GLY A 81 -44.77 -23.21 -25.03
N ALA A 82 -44.34 -22.51 -23.97
CA ALA A 82 -44.33 -21.05 -23.90
C ALA A 82 -43.04 -20.48 -24.58
N GLY A 83 -42.93 -20.65 -25.89
CA GLY A 83 -41.71 -20.31 -26.66
C GLY A 83 -41.28 -18.84 -26.56
N ASP A 84 -42.24 -17.92 -26.56
CA ASP A 84 -41.97 -16.48 -26.44
C ASP A 84 -41.40 -16.11 -25.05
N LEU A 85 -41.96 -16.68 -23.99
CA LEU A 85 -41.46 -16.51 -22.63
C LEU A 85 -40.07 -17.13 -22.45
N ALA A 86 -39.87 -18.32 -23.03
CA ALA A 86 -38.59 -19.01 -23.03
C ALA A 86 -37.49 -18.16 -23.74
N GLY A 87 -37.80 -17.56 -24.90
CA GLY A 87 -36.88 -16.68 -25.61
C GLY A 87 -36.46 -15.44 -24.81
N ARG A 88 -37.42 -14.80 -24.14
CA ARG A 88 -37.10 -13.66 -23.28
C ARG A 88 -36.27 -14.06 -22.07
N ALA A 89 -36.55 -15.20 -21.46
CA ALA A 89 -35.77 -15.76 -20.35
C ALA A 89 -34.34 -16.11 -20.77
N GLU A 90 -34.17 -16.65 -21.98
CA GLU A 90 -32.83 -16.92 -22.56
C GLU A 90 -32.02 -15.67 -22.79
N GLN A 91 -32.65 -14.60 -23.28
CA GLN A 91 -31.97 -13.29 -23.42
C GLN A 91 -31.50 -12.75 -22.06
N HIS A 92 -32.35 -12.85 -21.05
CA HIS A 92 -31.97 -12.46 -19.69
C HIS A 92 -30.84 -13.32 -19.14
N LEU A 93 -30.87 -14.62 -19.34
CA LEU A 93 -29.82 -15.57 -18.96
C LEU A 93 -28.50 -15.21 -19.66
N SER A 94 -28.53 -14.91 -20.96
CA SER A 94 -27.34 -14.44 -21.70
C SER A 94 -26.75 -13.18 -21.14
N SER A 95 -27.59 -12.23 -20.75
CA SER A 95 -27.17 -10.99 -20.09
C SER A 95 -26.48 -11.25 -18.74
N LEU A 96 -27.05 -12.15 -17.92
CA LEU A 96 -26.43 -12.56 -16.65
C LEU A 96 -25.08 -13.26 -16.89
N MET A 97 -24.97 -14.10 -17.90
CA MET A 97 -23.71 -14.78 -18.26
C MET A 97 -22.63 -13.79 -18.69
N ASN A 98 -22.99 -12.77 -19.48
CA ASN A 98 -22.07 -11.71 -19.88
C ASN A 98 -21.60 -10.87 -18.67
N HIS A 99 -22.53 -10.55 -17.76
CA HIS A 99 -22.19 -9.86 -16.52
C HIS A 99 -21.23 -10.71 -15.65
N GLY A 100 -21.46 -12.01 -15.57
CA GLY A 100 -20.57 -12.93 -14.86
C GLY A 100 -19.16 -12.98 -15.43
N ARG A 101 -19.01 -12.96 -16.75
CA ARG A 101 -17.69 -12.90 -17.42
C ARG A 101 -16.96 -11.61 -17.09
N ALA A 102 -17.65 -10.49 -17.07
CA ALA A 102 -17.06 -9.19 -16.69
C ALA A 102 -16.58 -9.18 -15.24
N LEU A 103 -17.39 -9.67 -14.30
CA LEU A 103 -17.03 -9.81 -12.89
C LEU A 103 -15.84 -10.75 -12.70
N TRP A 104 -15.79 -11.83 -13.46
CA TRP A 104 -14.67 -12.78 -13.43
C TRP A 104 -13.37 -12.13 -13.91
N ALA A 105 -13.42 -11.40 -15.02
CA ALA A 105 -12.26 -10.66 -15.53
C ALA A 105 -11.75 -9.61 -14.51
N ASP A 106 -12.66 -8.89 -13.83
CA ASP A 106 -12.30 -7.96 -12.77
C ASP A 106 -11.64 -8.66 -11.57
N LEU A 107 -12.13 -9.86 -11.20
CA LEU A 107 -11.54 -10.66 -10.13
C LEU A 107 -10.13 -11.15 -10.49
N GLU A 108 -9.90 -11.54 -11.73
CA GLU A 108 -8.56 -11.89 -12.23
C GLU A 108 -7.60 -10.69 -12.18
N ASP A 109 -8.07 -9.50 -12.54
CA ASP A 109 -7.28 -8.27 -12.45
C ASP A 109 -6.93 -7.92 -10.99
N LEU A 110 -7.86 -8.04 -10.07
CA LEU A 110 -7.61 -7.90 -8.64
C LEU A 110 -6.55 -8.90 -8.14
N GLY A 111 -6.60 -10.14 -8.63
CA GLY A 111 -5.60 -11.16 -8.32
C GLY A 111 -4.20 -10.78 -8.80
N ARG A 112 -4.08 -10.25 -10.01
CA ARG A 112 -2.78 -9.76 -10.53
C ARG A 112 -2.23 -8.60 -9.71
N ARG A 113 -3.08 -7.63 -9.36
CA ARG A 113 -2.68 -6.49 -8.51
C ARG A 113 -2.27 -6.94 -7.11
N PHE A 114 -2.98 -7.91 -6.55
CA PHE A 114 -2.63 -8.50 -5.26
C PHE A 114 -1.26 -9.19 -5.31
N ASN A 115 -0.99 -10.00 -6.32
CA ASN A 115 0.30 -10.66 -6.51
C ASN A 115 1.45 -9.65 -6.67
N GLU A 116 1.22 -8.53 -7.34
CA GLU A 116 2.21 -7.46 -7.49
C GLU A 116 2.52 -6.79 -6.14
N VAL A 117 1.52 -6.53 -5.33
CA VAL A 117 1.70 -6.00 -3.96
C VAL A 117 2.47 -6.99 -3.08
N GLU A 118 2.14 -8.28 -3.15
CA GLU A 118 2.86 -9.35 -2.44
C GLU A 118 4.34 -9.39 -2.86
N ARG A 119 4.61 -9.29 -4.15
CA ARG A 119 5.98 -9.26 -4.69
C ARG A 119 6.78 -8.07 -4.14
N GLN A 120 6.18 -6.89 -4.13
CA GLN A 120 6.81 -5.68 -3.61
C GLN A 120 7.08 -5.78 -2.10
N LEU A 121 6.16 -6.36 -1.33
CA LEU A 121 6.35 -6.60 0.10
C LEU A 121 7.49 -7.59 0.37
N GLN A 122 7.59 -8.66 -0.43
CA GLN A 122 8.69 -9.62 -0.33
C GLN A 122 10.04 -8.98 -0.66
N GLU A 123 10.12 -8.14 -1.69
CA GLU A 123 11.34 -7.40 -2.04
C GLU A 123 11.79 -6.48 -0.90
N LEU A 124 10.88 -5.73 -0.29
CA LEU A 124 11.19 -4.88 0.86
C LEU A 124 11.70 -5.71 2.05
N GLN A 125 11.09 -6.87 2.30
CA GLN A 125 11.51 -7.76 3.38
C GLN A 125 12.91 -8.33 3.14
N GLN A 126 13.24 -8.70 1.89
CA GLN A 126 14.57 -9.16 1.52
C GLN A 126 15.62 -8.05 1.67
N GLN A 127 15.31 -6.81 1.31
CA GLN A 127 16.19 -5.66 1.49
C GLN A 127 16.49 -5.40 2.97
N GLN A 128 15.55 -5.66 3.87
CA GLN A 128 15.75 -5.54 5.32
C GLN A 128 16.62 -6.67 5.91
N GLN A 129 16.72 -7.80 5.23
CA GLN A 129 17.54 -8.95 5.64
C GLN A 129 18.99 -8.87 5.16
N THR A 130 19.36 -7.90 4.32
CA THR A 130 20.77 -7.67 3.98
C THR A 130 21.54 -7.31 5.24
N PRO A 131 22.74 -7.93 5.47
CA PRO A 131 23.49 -7.70 6.69
C PRO A 131 23.82 -6.21 6.84
N SER A 132 23.16 -5.59 7.78
CA SER A 132 23.50 -4.25 8.24
C SER A 132 24.89 -4.23 8.87
N PRO A 133 25.65 -3.12 8.80
CA PRO A 133 26.85 -2.94 9.60
C PRO A 133 26.57 -3.34 11.05
N SER A 134 27.58 -3.79 11.77
CA SER A 134 27.42 -4.29 13.13
C SER A 134 26.62 -3.29 13.97
N THR A 135 25.78 -3.75 14.89
CA THR A 135 24.98 -2.90 15.77
C THR A 135 25.87 -1.85 16.47
N LEU A 136 27.10 -2.20 16.80
CA LEU A 136 28.08 -1.30 17.40
C LEU A 136 28.48 -0.17 16.45
N GLU A 137 28.68 -0.42 15.17
CA GLU A 137 29.01 0.62 14.19
C GLU A 137 27.83 1.58 14.00
N LYS A 138 26.61 1.08 14.01
CA LYS A 138 25.38 1.90 13.97
C LYS A 138 25.24 2.78 15.22
N ASP A 139 25.43 2.20 16.39
CA ASP A 139 25.35 2.93 17.66
C ASP A 139 26.44 4.00 17.75
N TRP A 140 27.64 3.68 17.27
CA TRP A 140 28.75 4.63 17.24
C TRP A 140 28.50 5.79 16.27
N ALA A 141 27.99 5.50 15.10
CA ALA A 141 27.67 6.51 14.10
C ALA A 141 26.51 7.40 14.54
N LEU A 142 25.51 6.88 15.27
CA LEU A 142 24.45 7.68 15.91
C LEU A 142 25.03 8.62 16.98
N PHE A 143 25.94 8.12 17.79
CA PHE A 143 26.62 8.94 18.83
C PHE A 143 27.41 10.09 18.20
N GLU A 144 28.17 9.84 17.13
CA GLU A 144 28.92 10.89 16.43
C GLU A 144 27.98 11.92 15.79
N ALA A 145 26.88 11.48 15.18
CA ALA A 145 25.88 12.38 14.58
C ALA A 145 25.18 13.26 15.65
N GLU A 146 24.89 12.72 16.83
CA GLU A 146 24.35 13.48 17.96
C GLU A 146 25.35 14.52 18.47
N GLN A 147 26.61 14.17 18.53
CA GLN A 147 27.68 15.10 18.93
C GLN A 147 27.83 16.25 17.93
N GLU A 148 27.82 15.97 16.63
CA GLU A 148 27.87 17.01 15.61
C GLU A 148 26.65 17.93 15.67
N LEU A 149 25.47 17.36 15.88
CA LEU A 149 24.22 18.14 16.00
C LEU A 149 24.27 19.06 17.24
N GLU A 150 24.80 18.57 18.35
CA GLU A 150 24.95 19.37 19.58
C GLU A 150 25.97 20.50 19.40
N GLN A 151 27.03 20.22 18.66
CA GLN A 151 28.02 21.23 18.31
C GLN A 151 27.43 22.33 17.42
N LEU A 152 26.67 21.95 16.41
CA LEU A 152 25.95 22.90 15.55
C LEU A 152 24.94 23.75 16.34
N ARG A 153 24.26 23.17 17.32
CA ARG A 153 23.36 23.91 18.23
C ARG A 153 24.10 24.94 19.10
N ARG A 154 25.27 24.58 19.60
CA ARG A 154 26.14 25.50 20.36
C ARG A 154 26.63 26.65 19.50
N ASP A 155 27.09 26.35 18.29
CA ASP A 155 27.57 27.34 17.32
C ASP A 155 26.44 28.27 16.85
N ALA A 156 25.18 27.77 16.80
CA ALA A 156 23.99 28.56 16.51
C ALA A 156 23.42 29.32 17.72
N GLY A 157 24.05 29.24 18.89
CA GLY A 157 23.63 29.93 20.12
C GLY A 157 22.35 29.38 20.77
N LEU A 158 21.95 28.15 20.40
CA LEU A 158 20.80 27.47 20.99
C LEU A 158 21.25 26.66 22.21
N SER A 159 20.85 27.05 23.41
CA SER A 159 21.17 26.33 24.66
C SER A 159 20.60 24.93 24.65
N SER A 160 21.45 23.93 24.92
CA SER A 160 21.01 22.54 25.06
C SER A 160 20.23 22.39 26.38
N ILE A 161 18.92 22.26 26.28
CA ILE A 161 18.12 21.76 27.41
C ILE A 161 18.23 20.23 27.36
N ARG A 162 19.03 19.66 28.24
CA ARG A 162 19.13 18.22 28.39
C ARG A 162 17.78 17.67 28.91
N PRO A 163 17.11 16.75 28.21
CA PRO A 163 15.77 16.30 28.59
C PRO A 163 15.70 15.54 29.93
N TRP A 164 16.82 15.09 30.46
CA TRP A 164 16.90 14.26 31.65
C TRP A 164 17.21 15.04 32.96
N GLU A 165 17.53 16.33 32.87
CA GLU A 165 17.72 17.19 34.04
C GLU A 165 16.43 17.73 34.67
N ARG A 166 15.25 17.36 34.14
CA ARG A 166 13.93 17.77 34.66
C ARG A 166 13.31 16.71 35.55
N GLY A 167 14.01 16.19 36.55
CA GLY A 167 13.42 15.15 37.36
C GLY A 167 14.19 14.83 38.66
N ALA A 168 14.54 15.81 39.45
CA ALA A 168 14.77 15.62 40.85
C ALA A 168 13.71 16.42 41.64
N PRO A 169 12.70 15.80 42.23
CA PRO A 169 11.93 16.44 43.30
C PRO A 169 12.73 16.38 44.61
N ASP A 170 12.78 17.49 45.30
CA ASP A 170 13.22 17.59 46.70
C ASP A 170 12.37 16.70 47.61
#